data_610e5fcbd753aee42e90fd40ecd8fde1
#
_entry.id   610e5fcbd753aee42e90fd40ecd8fde1
#
_cell.length_a   1.000
_cell.length_b   1.000
_cell.length_c   1.000
_cell.angle_alpha   90.00
_cell.angle_beta   90.00
_cell.angle_gamma   90.00
#
_symmetry.space_group_name_H-M   'P 1'
#
loop_
_entity.id
_entity.type
_entity.pdbx_description
1 polymer ?
#
loop_
_entity_poly.entity_id
_entity_poly.type
_entity_poly.pdbx_seq_one_letter_code
_entity_poly.pdbx_strand_id
1 'polypeptide(L)'
;MCYFIKNIHVNKLFHLNNFDIPIADEKYPHLIITGKNGSGKTVLLNAVSDFLNIIKNDKSATFLAFQKGLNTWNNLLKNATDEQGKLQAQQQIDYYVKQMDNLYGRIDLQSDLIVSIIEKYNKGEFIMAFYQADRKIKMKEPKNPTKPVYNKNGDVKDTATSQFLNFLSDLKIQEALARNEKQTKDADEINAWFEDFESLMRQIYQDDNLKLEFNYRDYSFRICTEGKRFKFTEVSDGFAAVLDIVADLILKMQDNNSLTRIYQKEGIVLIDEIETHLHLALQKVIMPLLAKVFPNIQFIITTHSPFVLSSMPNAVAYDLEHREVLDDLTEYSYESLAEGYFGVTTPSSYVELQFDSFKKLLFKEDLTDADKTELKRLKADFEKMNEVVSPLIVGEFRQIAIQYADKLKNL
;
A
#
# COMPACT_ATOMS: atom_id res chain seq x y z
N MET A 1 -2.61 -0.25 -18.65
CA MET A 1 -2.74 0.06 -17.22
C MET A 1 -3.60 1.29 -17.07
N CYS A 2 -4.56 1.27 -16.16
CA CYS A 2 -5.47 2.40 -15.98
C CYS A 2 -4.98 3.24 -14.81
N TYR A 3 -4.76 4.53 -15.03
CA TYR A 3 -4.56 5.51 -13.96
C TYR A 3 -5.76 6.46 -13.98
N PHE A 4 -6.32 6.70 -12.81
CA PHE A 4 -7.56 7.47 -12.67
C PHE A 4 -7.31 8.82 -12.04
N ILE A 5 -6.39 8.89 -11.08
CA ILE A 5 -5.94 10.11 -10.42
C ILE A 5 -4.53 10.43 -10.92
N LYS A 6 -4.32 11.64 -11.42
CA LYS A 6 -3.04 12.12 -11.95
C LYS A 6 -2.27 12.97 -10.96
N ASN A 7 -2.98 13.67 -10.11
CA ASN A 7 -2.41 14.57 -9.11
C ASN A 7 -3.34 14.71 -7.92
N ILE A 8 -2.78 14.85 -6.72
CA ILE A 8 -3.50 15.26 -5.52
C ILE A 8 -3.02 16.66 -5.16
N HIS A 9 -3.87 17.66 -5.32
CA HIS A 9 -3.60 18.99 -4.79
C HIS A 9 -4.08 19.07 -3.34
N VAL A 10 -3.16 19.39 -2.43
CA VAL A 10 -3.46 19.58 -1.01
C VAL A 10 -3.69 21.05 -0.75
N ASN A 11 -4.96 21.46 -0.58
CA ASN A 11 -5.33 22.85 -0.27
C ASN A 11 -4.92 23.20 1.16
N LYS A 12 -5.55 22.54 2.13
CA LYS A 12 -5.23 22.70 3.56
C LYS A 12 -5.63 21.47 4.34
N LEU A 13 -4.64 20.78 4.89
CA LEU A 13 -4.83 19.55 5.66
C LEU A 13 -3.90 19.54 6.89
N PHE A 14 -4.38 20.08 8.04
CA PHE A 14 -3.58 20.32 9.25
C PHE A 14 -2.35 21.22 8.96
N HIS A 15 -1.13 20.66 9.06
CA HIS A 15 0.13 21.35 8.74
C HIS A 15 0.52 21.28 7.27
N LEU A 16 -0.20 20.49 6.46
CA LEU A 16 0.02 20.35 5.02
C LEU A 16 -0.78 21.43 4.29
N ASN A 17 -0.12 22.28 3.51
CA ASN A 17 -0.78 23.41 2.84
C ASN A 17 -0.20 23.62 1.44
N ASN A 18 -1.08 23.80 0.47
CA ASN A 18 -0.84 24.32 -0.87
C ASN A 18 0.37 23.69 -1.58
N PHE A 19 0.26 22.42 -1.94
CA PHE A 19 1.24 21.68 -2.73
C PHE A 19 0.59 20.54 -3.51
N ASP A 20 1.28 20.10 -4.54
CA ASP A 20 0.86 19.03 -5.43
C ASP A 20 1.64 17.75 -5.17
N ILE A 21 0.94 16.63 -5.27
CA ILE A 21 1.52 15.30 -5.27
C ILE A 21 1.25 14.69 -6.64
N PRO A 22 2.21 14.69 -7.57
CA PRO A 22 2.06 14.05 -8.86
C PRO A 22 2.01 12.53 -8.66
N ILE A 23 0.97 11.90 -9.20
CA ILE A 23 0.81 10.45 -9.03
C ILE A 23 1.29 9.72 -10.26
N ALA A 24 0.91 10.17 -11.45
CA ALA A 24 1.07 9.29 -12.57
C ALA A 24 1.25 10.01 -13.90
N ASP A 25 2.09 9.41 -14.68
CA ASP A 25 1.93 9.32 -16.13
C ASP A 25 1.49 7.89 -16.49
N GLU A 26 1.36 7.58 -17.78
CA GLU A 26 0.99 6.23 -18.26
C GLU A 26 1.98 5.14 -17.82
N LYS A 27 3.18 5.51 -17.42
CA LYS A 27 4.25 4.60 -17.01
C LYS A 27 4.18 4.23 -15.52
N TYR A 28 3.71 5.15 -14.67
CA TYR A 28 3.71 5.00 -13.22
C TYR A 28 2.30 5.19 -12.63
N PRO A 29 1.42 4.18 -12.76
CA PRO A 29 0.02 4.32 -12.34
C PRO A 29 -0.18 4.34 -10.82
N HIS A 30 0.79 3.89 -10.02
CA HIS A 30 0.65 3.75 -8.57
C HIS A 30 1.41 4.84 -7.82
N LEU A 31 0.95 5.16 -6.59
CA LEU A 31 1.61 6.10 -5.68
C LEU A 31 1.99 5.42 -4.37
N ILE A 32 3.24 5.57 -3.98
CA ILE A 32 3.76 5.17 -2.66
C ILE A 32 4.13 6.44 -1.90
N ILE A 33 3.46 6.71 -0.79
CA ILE A 33 3.72 7.87 0.06
C ILE A 33 4.54 7.41 1.26
N THR A 34 5.69 8.06 1.46
CA THR A 34 6.56 7.84 2.62
C THR A 34 6.76 9.14 3.42
N GLY A 35 7.59 9.10 4.44
CA GLY A 35 7.90 10.22 5.34
C GLY A 35 7.84 9.78 6.81
N LYS A 36 8.42 10.56 7.72
CA LYS A 36 8.44 10.25 9.17
C LYS A 36 7.06 10.13 9.80
N ASN A 37 7.02 9.55 11.01
CA ASN A 37 5.82 9.55 11.84
C ASN A 37 5.35 10.98 12.10
N GLY A 38 4.04 11.22 11.92
CA GLY A 38 3.48 12.56 12.05
C GLY A 38 3.56 13.45 10.81
N SER A 39 4.17 13.00 9.68
CA SER A 39 4.19 13.77 8.43
C SER A 39 2.80 13.97 7.79
N GLY A 40 1.78 13.23 8.22
CA GLY A 40 0.40 13.39 7.76
C GLY A 40 -0.08 12.35 6.74
N LYS A 41 0.64 11.24 6.52
CA LYS A 41 0.29 10.18 5.55
C LYS A 41 -1.13 9.65 5.73
N THR A 42 -1.46 9.16 6.93
CA THR A 42 -2.81 8.66 7.25
C THR A 42 -3.88 9.73 7.08
N VAL A 43 -3.57 10.97 7.44
CA VAL A 43 -4.48 12.12 7.31
C VAL A 43 -4.75 12.43 5.84
N LEU A 44 -3.72 12.36 5.01
CA LEU A 44 -3.85 12.53 3.56
C LEU A 44 -4.71 11.41 2.94
N LEU A 45 -4.44 10.14 3.25
CA LEU A 45 -5.27 9.03 2.75
C LEU A 45 -6.73 9.12 3.21
N ASN A 46 -6.98 9.56 4.44
CA ASN A 46 -8.34 9.82 4.91
C ASN A 46 -9.02 10.92 4.09
N ALA A 47 -8.32 12.00 3.76
CA ALA A 47 -8.88 13.06 2.92
C ALA A 47 -9.18 12.56 1.48
N VAL A 48 -8.32 11.72 0.90
CA VAL A 48 -8.58 11.04 -0.38
C VAL A 48 -9.81 10.14 -0.28
N SER A 49 -9.93 9.36 0.81
CA SER A 49 -11.10 8.51 1.07
C SER A 49 -12.39 9.32 1.19
N ASP A 50 -12.36 10.45 1.90
CA ASP A 50 -13.51 11.36 2.04
C ASP A 50 -13.95 11.89 0.67
N PHE A 51 -13.01 12.26 -0.21
CA PHE A 51 -13.31 12.68 -1.58
C PHE A 51 -13.94 11.54 -2.39
N LEU A 52 -13.38 10.33 -2.31
CA LEU A 52 -13.93 9.15 -3.01
C LEU A 52 -15.33 8.79 -2.49
N ASN A 53 -15.62 9.00 -1.21
CA ASN A 53 -16.96 8.83 -0.65
C ASN A 53 -17.98 9.82 -1.22
N ILE A 54 -17.58 11.02 -1.62
CA ILE A 54 -18.46 11.97 -2.31
C ILE A 54 -18.87 11.42 -3.68
N ILE A 55 -17.92 10.82 -4.41
CA ILE A 55 -18.16 10.18 -5.70
C ILE A 55 -19.13 9.00 -5.55
N LYS A 56 -18.99 8.24 -4.47
CA LYS A 56 -19.75 7.02 -4.18
C LYS A 56 -21.21 7.30 -3.76
N ASN A 57 -21.47 8.44 -3.12
CA ASN A 57 -22.75 8.78 -2.52
C ASN A 57 -23.60 9.71 -3.41
N ASP A 58 -24.82 10.02 -2.98
CA ASP A 58 -25.76 10.93 -3.67
C ASP A 58 -25.20 12.35 -3.91
N LYS A 59 -24.12 12.71 -3.22
CA LYS A 59 -23.40 13.97 -3.42
C LYS A 59 -22.65 14.06 -4.77
N SER A 60 -22.48 12.96 -5.48
CA SER A 60 -21.87 12.94 -6.81
C SER A 60 -22.58 13.83 -7.81
N ALA A 61 -23.91 13.89 -7.78
CA ALA A 61 -24.72 14.78 -8.64
C ALA A 61 -24.43 16.25 -8.32
N THR A 62 -24.34 16.60 -7.04
CA THR A 62 -24.00 17.97 -6.59
C THR A 62 -22.56 18.33 -6.99
N PHE A 63 -21.61 17.43 -6.80
CA PHE A 63 -20.23 17.61 -7.26
C PHE A 63 -20.14 17.88 -8.77
N LEU A 64 -20.80 17.04 -9.60
CA LEU A 64 -20.82 17.22 -11.05
C LEU A 64 -21.47 18.54 -11.48
N ALA A 65 -22.53 18.97 -10.79
CA ALA A 65 -23.18 20.26 -11.06
C ALA A 65 -22.24 21.44 -10.77
N PHE A 66 -21.51 21.41 -9.65
CA PHE A 66 -20.54 22.44 -9.31
C PHE A 66 -19.35 22.44 -10.28
N GLN A 67 -18.81 21.27 -10.61
CA GLN A 67 -17.73 21.16 -11.58
C GLN A 67 -18.12 21.68 -12.97
N LYS A 68 -19.34 21.35 -13.43
CA LYS A 68 -19.88 21.90 -14.69
C LYS A 68 -20.02 23.42 -14.64
N GLY A 69 -20.53 23.96 -13.53
CA GLY A 69 -20.63 25.40 -13.31
C GLY A 69 -19.28 26.08 -13.37
N LEU A 70 -18.30 25.54 -12.63
CA LEU A 70 -16.92 26.06 -12.61
C LEU A 70 -16.29 26.07 -14.02
N ASN A 71 -16.41 24.97 -14.76
CA ASN A 71 -15.87 24.86 -16.11
C ASN A 71 -16.55 25.89 -17.08
N THR A 72 -17.86 26.09 -16.94
CA THR A 72 -18.60 27.05 -17.73
C THR A 72 -18.10 28.49 -17.50
N TRP A 73 -17.95 28.87 -16.23
CA TRP A 73 -17.50 30.23 -15.88
C TRP A 73 -16.02 30.44 -16.18
N ASN A 74 -15.16 29.44 -16.03
CA ASN A 74 -13.77 29.53 -16.50
C ASN A 74 -13.67 29.76 -18.02
N ASN A 75 -14.51 29.10 -18.81
CA ASN A 75 -14.56 29.32 -20.24
C ASN A 75 -15.09 30.73 -20.59
N LEU A 76 -16.11 31.22 -19.86
CA LEU A 76 -16.61 32.59 -20.02
C LEU A 76 -15.53 33.61 -19.64
N LEU A 77 -14.79 33.40 -18.56
CA LEU A 77 -13.68 34.28 -18.17
C LEU A 77 -12.60 34.38 -19.26
N LYS A 78 -12.22 33.23 -19.84
CA LYS A 78 -11.25 33.20 -20.95
C LYS A 78 -11.68 33.98 -22.19
N ASN A 79 -12.99 34.01 -22.44
CA ASN A 79 -13.56 34.64 -23.63
C ASN A 79 -14.12 36.08 -23.39
N ALA A 80 -14.10 36.57 -22.14
CA ALA A 80 -14.61 37.87 -21.79
C ALA A 80 -13.67 38.97 -22.29
N THR A 81 -14.25 39.93 -23.04
CA THR A 81 -13.53 41.06 -23.65
C THR A 81 -13.62 42.33 -22.81
N ASP A 82 -14.65 42.46 -21.98
CA ASP A 82 -14.90 43.63 -21.12
C ASP A 82 -14.61 43.33 -19.65
N GLU A 83 -14.29 44.38 -18.89
CA GLU A 83 -13.93 44.24 -17.46
C GLU A 83 -15.11 43.79 -16.60
N GLN A 84 -16.32 44.19 -16.94
CA GLN A 84 -17.51 43.82 -16.18
C GLN A 84 -17.81 42.32 -16.31
N GLY A 85 -17.69 41.77 -17.52
CA GLY A 85 -17.83 40.33 -17.77
C GLY A 85 -16.75 39.49 -17.06
N LYS A 86 -15.51 39.99 -17.04
CA LYS A 86 -14.43 39.33 -16.28
C LYS A 86 -14.71 39.30 -14.78
N LEU A 87 -15.14 40.43 -14.20
CA LEU A 87 -15.47 40.53 -12.80
C LEU A 87 -16.62 39.59 -12.42
N GLN A 88 -17.68 39.56 -13.22
CA GLN A 88 -18.81 38.65 -13.01
C GLN A 88 -18.40 37.19 -13.09
N ALA A 89 -17.59 36.81 -14.08
CA ALA A 89 -17.10 35.47 -14.25
C ALA A 89 -16.24 35.06 -13.05
N GLN A 90 -15.35 35.94 -12.58
CA GLN A 90 -14.51 35.66 -11.41
C GLN A 90 -15.34 35.47 -10.13
N GLN A 91 -16.35 36.30 -9.86
CA GLN A 91 -17.24 36.14 -8.71
C GLN A 91 -17.98 34.80 -8.74
N GLN A 92 -18.40 34.31 -9.90
CA GLN A 92 -19.04 33.00 -10.02
C GLN A 92 -18.06 31.87 -9.85
N ILE A 93 -16.84 32.00 -10.37
CA ILE A 93 -15.77 31.04 -10.14
C ILE A 93 -15.50 30.90 -8.62
N ASP A 94 -15.32 32.04 -7.95
CA ASP A 94 -15.08 32.06 -6.49
C ASP A 94 -16.23 31.43 -5.69
N TYR A 95 -17.48 31.65 -6.14
CA TYR A 95 -18.65 30.99 -5.57
C TYR A 95 -18.58 29.48 -5.72
N TYR A 96 -18.33 28.94 -6.93
CA TYR A 96 -18.27 27.51 -7.15
C TYR A 96 -17.07 26.87 -6.46
N VAL A 97 -15.90 27.50 -6.44
CA VAL A 97 -14.73 27.05 -5.68
C VAL A 97 -15.10 26.92 -4.20
N LYS A 98 -15.73 27.94 -3.60
CA LYS A 98 -16.18 27.89 -2.23
C LYS A 98 -17.21 26.77 -1.96
N GLN A 99 -18.12 26.50 -2.90
CA GLN A 99 -19.04 25.37 -2.76
C GLN A 99 -18.35 24.03 -2.84
N MET A 100 -17.37 23.88 -3.71
CA MET A 100 -16.56 22.69 -3.81
C MET A 100 -15.69 22.52 -2.56
N ASP A 101 -15.06 23.58 -2.05
CA ASP A 101 -14.33 23.57 -0.78
C ASP A 101 -15.21 23.13 0.40
N ASN A 102 -16.46 23.56 0.45
CA ASN A 102 -17.41 23.11 1.48
C ASN A 102 -17.79 21.62 1.32
N LEU A 103 -17.73 21.09 0.11
CA LEU A 103 -18.09 19.72 -0.17
C LEU A 103 -16.95 18.74 0.18
N TYR A 104 -15.69 19.08 -0.15
CA TYR A 104 -14.51 18.24 0.06
C TYR A 104 -13.25 18.98 0.51
N GLY A 105 -13.18 20.25 0.40
CA GLY A 105 -12.32 21.38 0.80
C GLY A 105 -10.88 21.19 1.26
N ARG A 106 -10.41 19.96 1.49
CA ARG A 106 -9.07 19.72 2.03
C ARG A 106 -8.06 19.37 0.94
N ILE A 107 -8.54 18.66 -0.07
CA ILE A 107 -7.75 18.21 -1.22
C ILE A 107 -8.57 18.32 -2.49
N ASP A 108 -7.90 18.34 -3.65
CA ASP A 108 -8.52 18.19 -4.96
C ASP A 108 -7.84 17.03 -5.71
N LEU A 109 -8.64 16.09 -6.21
CA LEU A 109 -8.17 14.96 -7.00
C LEU A 109 -8.30 15.31 -8.48
N GLN A 110 -7.18 15.57 -9.12
CA GLN A 110 -7.17 15.87 -10.55
C GLN A 110 -7.28 14.58 -11.37
N SER A 111 -8.40 14.47 -12.07
CA SER A 111 -8.70 13.36 -12.96
C SER A 111 -9.50 13.85 -14.17
N ASP A 112 -9.03 13.52 -15.36
CA ASP A 112 -9.81 13.76 -16.59
C ASP A 112 -11.00 12.80 -16.70
N LEU A 113 -11.05 11.77 -15.87
CA LEU A 113 -11.97 10.65 -15.95
C LEU A 113 -13.06 10.66 -14.86
N ILE A 114 -13.18 11.74 -14.06
CA ILE A 114 -14.07 11.75 -12.89
C ILE A 114 -15.53 11.40 -13.24
N VAL A 115 -16.04 11.88 -14.36
CA VAL A 115 -17.38 11.56 -14.84
C VAL A 115 -17.50 10.08 -15.20
N SER A 116 -16.50 9.55 -15.91
CA SER A 116 -16.45 8.13 -16.29
C SER A 116 -16.34 7.22 -15.04
N ILE A 117 -15.56 7.64 -14.03
CA ILE A 117 -15.44 6.93 -12.75
C ILE A 117 -16.80 6.84 -12.06
N ILE A 118 -17.56 7.95 -11.98
CA ILE A 118 -18.90 7.97 -11.39
C ILE A 118 -19.85 7.05 -12.16
N GLU A 119 -19.86 7.12 -13.50
CA GLU A 119 -20.70 6.28 -14.33
C GLU A 119 -20.39 4.78 -14.17
N LYS A 120 -19.11 4.41 -14.23
CA LYS A 120 -18.67 3.02 -14.05
C LYS A 120 -18.96 2.52 -12.64
N TYR A 121 -18.77 3.37 -11.61
CA TYR A 121 -19.09 3.02 -10.23
C TYR A 121 -20.59 2.70 -10.08
N ASN A 122 -21.46 3.56 -10.62
CA ASN A 122 -22.91 3.36 -10.59
C ASN A 122 -23.35 2.07 -11.31
N LYS A 123 -22.65 1.67 -12.37
CA LYS A 123 -22.86 0.40 -13.07
C LYS A 123 -22.28 -0.81 -12.32
N GLY A 124 -21.46 -0.61 -11.27
CA GLY A 124 -20.77 -1.66 -10.55
C GLY A 124 -19.52 -2.18 -11.26
N GLU A 125 -18.98 -1.43 -12.20
CA GLU A 125 -17.78 -1.74 -13.01
C GLU A 125 -16.50 -1.12 -12.43
N PHE A 126 -16.62 -0.30 -11.39
CA PHE A 126 -15.51 0.39 -10.73
C PHE A 126 -15.50 0.13 -9.23
N ILE A 127 -14.29 -0.07 -8.66
CA ILE A 127 -14.08 -0.37 -7.24
C ILE A 127 -13.41 0.82 -6.56
N MET A 128 -13.87 1.11 -5.34
CA MET A 128 -13.21 2.02 -4.42
C MET A 128 -13.10 1.34 -3.07
N ALA A 129 -11.87 1.27 -2.53
CA ALA A 129 -11.63 0.67 -1.22
C ALA A 129 -10.52 1.40 -0.46
N PHE A 130 -10.62 1.42 0.86
CA PHE A 130 -9.58 1.92 1.75
C PHE A 130 -9.33 0.96 2.91
N TYR A 131 -8.12 0.45 3.00
CA TYR A 131 -7.66 -0.44 4.06
C TYR A 131 -6.79 0.36 5.03
N GLN A 132 -7.25 0.48 6.27
CA GLN A 132 -6.56 1.20 7.34
C GLN A 132 -5.44 0.34 7.95
N ALA A 133 -4.51 0.96 8.69
CA ALA A 133 -3.36 0.27 9.29
C ALA A 133 -3.76 -0.82 10.31
N ASP A 134 -4.83 -0.60 11.08
CA ASP A 134 -5.32 -1.52 12.12
C ASP A 134 -6.19 -2.67 11.58
N ARG A 135 -5.85 -3.21 10.43
CA ARG A 135 -6.55 -4.33 9.79
C ARG A 135 -6.64 -5.55 10.71
N LYS A 136 -7.86 -5.99 10.98
CA LYS A 136 -8.13 -7.23 11.72
C LYS A 136 -8.99 -8.14 10.86
N ILE A 137 -8.54 -9.35 10.63
CA ILE A 137 -9.34 -10.36 9.93
C ILE A 137 -10.68 -10.55 10.63
N LYS A 138 -11.73 -10.42 9.83
CA LYS A 138 -13.12 -10.65 10.25
C LYS A 138 -13.72 -11.91 9.60
N MET A 139 -12.89 -12.80 9.04
CA MET A 139 -13.39 -14.03 8.41
C MET A 139 -14.15 -14.88 9.42
N LYS A 140 -15.27 -15.43 8.96
CA LYS A 140 -16.13 -16.31 9.76
C LYS A 140 -16.37 -17.60 9.00
N GLU A 141 -16.25 -18.73 9.71
CA GLU A 141 -16.63 -20.04 9.15
C GLU A 141 -18.12 -20.06 8.80
N PRO A 142 -18.48 -20.49 7.59
CA PRO A 142 -19.88 -20.57 7.18
C PRO A 142 -20.58 -21.69 7.95
N LYS A 143 -21.75 -21.37 8.52
CA LYS A 143 -22.63 -22.42 9.10
C LYS A 143 -23.61 -22.95 8.05
N ASN A 144 -24.16 -22.05 7.26
CA ASN A 144 -25.06 -22.32 6.15
C ASN A 144 -24.61 -21.44 4.97
N PRO A 145 -23.89 -21.99 4.00
CA PRO A 145 -23.46 -21.21 2.84
C PRO A 145 -24.64 -20.60 2.10
N THR A 146 -24.56 -19.32 1.86
CA THR A 146 -25.55 -18.54 1.09
C THR A 146 -24.79 -17.63 0.13
N LYS A 147 -25.44 -17.22 -0.95
CA LYS A 147 -24.83 -16.22 -1.85
C LYS A 147 -24.46 -14.96 -1.06
N PRO A 148 -23.21 -14.49 -1.13
CA PRO A 148 -22.84 -13.29 -0.42
C PRO A 148 -23.60 -12.07 -0.94
N VAL A 149 -23.98 -11.20 -0.01
CA VAL A 149 -24.66 -9.94 -0.33
C VAL A 149 -23.70 -8.79 -0.08
N TYR A 150 -23.41 -8.02 -1.11
CA TYR A 150 -22.49 -6.88 -1.03
C TYR A 150 -23.28 -5.59 -0.90
N ASN A 151 -22.92 -4.79 0.11
CA ASN A 151 -23.46 -3.44 0.25
C ASN A 151 -22.69 -2.49 -0.69
N LYS A 152 -23.26 -2.20 -1.86
CA LYS A 152 -22.67 -1.26 -2.83
C LYS A 152 -22.62 0.18 -2.29
N ASN A 153 -23.48 0.54 -1.35
CA ASN A 153 -23.63 1.91 -0.84
C ASN A 153 -22.92 2.16 0.51
N GLY A 154 -22.14 1.19 1.01
CA GLY A 154 -21.34 1.35 2.23
C GLY A 154 -20.19 2.37 2.08
N ASP A 155 -19.49 2.70 3.17
CA ASP A 155 -18.28 3.55 3.14
C ASP A 155 -17.14 2.90 2.32
N VAL A 156 -16.22 3.69 1.80
CA VAL A 156 -15.00 3.19 1.11
C VAL A 156 -14.15 2.32 2.06
N LYS A 157 -14.25 2.55 3.37
CA LYS A 157 -13.58 1.78 4.43
C LYS A 157 -14.29 0.48 4.81
N ASP A 158 -15.51 0.25 4.31
CA ASP A 158 -16.24 -0.98 4.62
C ASP A 158 -15.62 -2.18 3.90
N THR A 159 -15.41 -3.26 4.64
CA THR A 159 -14.89 -4.53 4.12
C THR A 159 -15.94 -5.63 4.20
N ALA A 160 -15.95 -6.51 3.21
CA ALA A 160 -16.87 -7.66 3.13
C ALA A 160 -16.18 -8.99 3.55
N THR A 161 -14.96 -8.94 4.07
CA THR A 161 -14.10 -10.11 4.35
C THR A 161 -14.78 -11.17 5.22
N SER A 162 -15.71 -10.78 6.10
CA SER A 162 -16.50 -11.74 6.91
C SER A 162 -17.34 -12.71 6.08
N GLN A 163 -17.63 -12.39 4.80
CA GLN A 163 -18.40 -13.21 3.88
C GLN A 163 -17.51 -14.07 2.96
N PHE A 164 -16.18 -13.93 3.03
CA PHE A 164 -15.29 -14.56 2.07
C PHE A 164 -15.35 -16.10 2.11
N LEU A 165 -15.31 -16.71 3.29
CA LEU A 165 -15.40 -18.16 3.40
C LEU A 165 -16.78 -18.69 3.00
N ASN A 166 -17.82 -17.89 3.21
CA ASN A 166 -19.16 -18.19 2.70
C ASN A 166 -19.20 -18.18 1.17
N PHE A 167 -18.53 -17.19 0.54
CA PHE A 167 -18.37 -17.12 -0.91
C PHE A 167 -17.62 -18.34 -1.47
N LEU A 168 -16.47 -18.72 -0.87
CA LEU A 168 -15.73 -19.91 -1.31
C LEU A 168 -16.58 -21.18 -1.23
N SER A 169 -17.33 -21.33 -0.14
CA SER A 169 -18.19 -22.50 0.08
C SER A 169 -19.35 -22.54 -0.91
N ASP A 170 -19.99 -21.40 -1.18
CA ASP A 170 -21.05 -21.27 -2.19
C ASP A 170 -20.54 -21.66 -3.59
N LEU A 171 -19.33 -21.19 -3.98
CA LEU A 171 -18.71 -21.58 -5.26
C LEU A 171 -18.45 -23.08 -5.35
N LYS A 172 -17.96 -23.73 -4.27
CA LYS A 172 -17.76 -25.20 -4.27
C LYS A 172 -19.07 -25.98 -4.39
N ILE A 173 -20.14 -25.49 -3.78
CA ILE A 173 -21.48 -26.06 -3.94
C ILE A 173 -21.97 -25.88 -5.37
N GLN A 174 -21.81 -24.69 -5.96
CA GLN A 174 -22.19 -24.43 -7.35
C GLN A 174 -21.41 -25.31 -8.31
N GLU A 175 -20.09 -25.51 -8.11
CA GLU A 175 -19.28 -26.45 -8.90
C GLU A 175 -19.88 -27.86 -8.86
N ALA A 176 -20.19 -28.37 -7.68
CA ALA A 176 -20.73 -29.71 -7.50
C ALA A 176 -22.11 -29.86 -8.15
N LEU A 177 -22.99 -28.86 -8.01
CA LEU A 177 -24.30 -28.85 -8.63
C LEU A 177 -24.21 -28.77 -10.16
N ALA A 178 -23.35 -27.91 -10.70
CA ALA A 178 -23.11 -27.78 -12.14
C ALA A 178 -22.62 -29.12 -12.76
N ARG A 179 -21.72 -29.83 -12.07
CA ARG A 179 -21.26 -31.17 -12.53
C ARG A 179 -22.42 -32.18 -12.52
N ASN A 180 -23.28 -32.15 -11.49
CA ASN A 180 -24.45 -33.04 -11.39
C ASN A 180 -25.47 -32.76 -12.50
N GLU A 181 -25.70 -31.47 -12.82
CA GLU A 181 -26.62 -31.05 -13.89
C GLU A 181 -25.98 -31.11 -15.30
N LYS A 182 -24.75 -31.68 -15.41
CA LYS A 182 -24.01 -31.82 -16.67
C LYS A 182 -23.62 -30.49 -17.33
N GLN A 183 -23.58 -29.42 -16.56
CA GLN A 183 -23.07 -28.11 -16.96
C GLN A 183 -21.54 -28.07 -16.76
N THR A 184 -20.83 -28.90 -17.53
CA THR A 184 -19.37 -29.12 -17.34
C THR A 184 -18.57 -27.85 -17.53
N LYS A 185 -18.97 -26.98 -18.46
CA LYS A 185 -18.29 -25.70 -18.70
C LYS A 185 -18.27 -24.81 -17.45
N ASP A 186 -19.43 -24.63 -16.83
CA ASP A 186 -19.56 -23.79 -15.63
C ASP A 186 -18.74 -24.38 -14.47
N ALA A 187 -18.78 -25.69 -14.30
CA ALA A 187 -18.02 -26.38 -13.27
C ALA A 187 -16.51 -26.26 -13.49
N ASP A 188 -16.05 -26.37 -14.74
CA ASP A 188 -14.63 -26.26 -15.09
C ASP A 188 -14.13 -24.81 -14.92
N GLU A 189 -14.94 -23.81 -15.24
CA GLU A 189 -14.62 -22.41 -14.97
C GLU A 189 -14.44 -22.15 -13.46
N ILE A 190 -15.35 -22.67 -12.62
CA ILE A 190 -15.21 -22.53 -11.15
C ILE A 190 -13.95 -23.26 -10.66
N ASN A 191 -13.67 -24.46 -11.17
CA ASN A 191 -12.46 -25.19 -10.80
C ASN A 191 -11.18 -24.41 -11.18
N ALA A 192 -11.12 -23.86 -12.38
CA ALA A 192 -10.01 -23.03 -12.81
C ALA A 192 -9.81 -21.82 -11.90
N TRP A 193 -10.90 -21.18 -11.47
CA TRP A 193 -10.84 -20.09 -10.49
C TRP A 193 -10.21 -20.54 -9.15
N PHE A 194 -10.55 -21.74 -8.66
CA PHE A 194 -9.93 -22.26 -7.44
C PHE A 194 -8.44 -22.59 -7.62
N GLU A 195 -8.02 -23.06 -8.80
CA GLU A 195 -6.61 -23.28 -9.14
C GLU A 195 -5.82 -21.96 -9.13
N ASP A 196 -6.39 -20.90 -9.73
CA ASP A 196 -5.82 -19.55 -9.71
C ASP A 196 -5.73 -18.99 -8.27
N PHE A 197 -6.78 -19.17 -7.48
CA PHE A 197 -6.78 -18.74 -6.08
C PHE A 197 -5.77 -19.53 -5.24
N GLU A 198 -5.65 -20.83 -5.43
CA GLU A 198 -4.62 -21.65 -4.77
C GLU A 198 -3.21 -21.21 -5.18
N SER A 199 -2.99 -20.89 -6.46
CA SER A 199 -1.73 -20.34 -6.95
C SER A 199 -1.40 -18.99 -6.29
N LEU A 200 -2.39 -18.13 -6.13
CA LEU A 200 -2.24 -16.86 -5.39
C LEU A 200 -1.87 -17.11 -3.92
N MET A 201 -2.51 -18.09 -3.26
CA MET A 201 -2.18 -18.46 -1.89
C MET A 201 -0.75 -18.99 -1.77
N ARG A 202 -0.26 -19.77 -2.72
CA ARG A 202 1.14 -20.20 -2.77
C ARG A 202 2.10 -19.02 -2.82
N GLN A 203 1.81 -18.01 -3.63
CA GLN A 203 2.64 -16.80 -3.71
C GLN A 203 2.61 -16.01 -2.39
N ILE A 204 1.46 -15.84 -1.75
CA ILE A 204 1.31 -15.16 -0.46
C ILE A 204 2.09 -15.89 0.63
N TYR A 205 1.96 -17.22 0.70
CA TYR A 205 2.61 -18.05 1.72
C TYR A 205 4.06 -18.39 1.39
N GLN A 206 4.51 -18.11 0.14
CA GLN A 206 5.83 -18.51 -0.37
C GLN A 206 6.07 -20.03 -0.21
N ASP A 207 5.03 -20.83 -0.45
CA ASP A 207 5.02 -22.28 -0.34
C ASP A 207 4.36 -22.91 -1.58
N ASP A 208 5.17 -23.44 -2.47
CA ASP A 208 4.72 -24.05 -3.73
C ASP A 208 3.87 -25.32 -3.51
N ASN A 209 3.99 -25.95 -2.34
CA ASN A 209 3.27 -27.15 -1.98
C ASN A 209 1.91 -26.89 -1.31
N LEU A 210 1.58 -25.62 -1.06
CA LEU A 210 0.32 -25.24 -0.43
C LEU A 210 -0.87 -25.73 -1.27
N LYS A 211 -1.85 -26.32 -0.58
CA LYS A 211 -3.13 -26.77 -1.14
C LYS A 211 -4.29 -26.28 -0.29
N LEU A 212 -5.41 -26.03 -0.95
CA LEU A 212 -6.68 -25.73 -0.31
C LEU A 212 -7.56 -26.98 -0.27
N GLU A 213 -7.98 -27.39 0.93
CA GLU A 213 -8.91 -28.51 1.11
C GLU A 213 -10.28 -28.01 1.54
N PHE A 214 -11.30 -28.42 0.81
CA PHE A 214 -12.70 -28.16 1.15
C PHE A 214 -13.33 -29.38 1.81
N ASN A 215 -13.97 -29.19 2.97
CA ASN A 215 -14.76 -30.23 3.64
C ASN A 215 -16.25 -29.98 3.38
N TYR A 216 -16.85 -30.83 2.56
CA TYR A 216 -18.27 -30.72 2.18
C TYR A 216 -19.25 -31.01 3.34
N ARG A 217 -18.79 -31.59 4.47
CA ARG A 217 -19.66 -31.93 5.60
C ARG A 217 -19.93 -30.72 6.50
N ASP A 218 -18.97 -29.86 6.67
CA ASP A 218 -19.05 -28.67 7.53
C ASP A 218 -18.77 -27.36 6.77
N TYR A 219 -18.61 -27.44 5.44
CA TYR A 219 -18.34 -26.33 4.54
C TYR A 219 -17.05 -25.53 4.85
N SER A 220 -16.14 -26.13 5.64
CA SER A 220 -14.90 -25.46 6.02
C SER A 220 -13.82 -25.59 4.95
N PHE A 221 -12.97 -24.57 4.86
CA PHE A 221 -11.74 -24.60 4.09
C PHE A 221 -10.56 -24.73 5.02
N ARG A 222 -9.55 -25.50 4.59
CA ARG A 222 -8.27 -25.62 5.26
C ARG A 222 -7.14 -25.31 4.32
N ILE A 223 -6.12 -24.65 4.85
CA ILE A 223 -4.84 -24.42 4.20
C ILE A 223 -3.91 -25.55 4.64
N CYS A 224 -3.40 -26.31 3.69
CA CYS A 224 -2.47 -27.41 3.91
C CYS A 224 -1.09 -27.01 3.37
N THR A 225 -0.10 -26.97 4.22
CA THR A 225 1.31 -26.74 3.91
C THR A 225 2.12 -27.94 4.39
N GLU A 226 3.43 -27.99 4.17
CA GLU A 226 4.26 -29.10 4.61
C GLU A 226 4.18 -29.29 6.13
N GLY A 227 3.59 -30.41 6.58
CA GLY A 227 3.43 -30.78 7.97
C GLY A 227 2.42 -29.97 8.78
N LYS A 228 1.65 -29.04 8.17
CA LYS A 228 0.66 -28.21 8.88
C LYS A 228 -0.66 -28.19 8.14
N ARG A 229 -1.76 -28.15 8.91
CA ARG A 229 -3.13 -28.04 8.41
C ARG A 229 -3.93 -27.16 9.36
N PHE A 230 -4.42 -26.02 8.85
CA PHE A 230 -5.09 -25.02 9.67
C PHE A 230 -6.19 -24.31 8.87
N LYS A 231 -7.07 -23.62 9.57
CA LYS A 231 -8.19 -22.88 8.97
C LYS A 231 -7.76 -21.45 8.58
N PHE A 232 -8.54 -20.80 7.72
CA PHE A 232 -8.35 -19.38 7.39
C PHE A 232 -8.47 -18.44 8.61
N THR A 233 -9.20 -18.88 9.65
CA THR A 233 -9.35 -18.14 10.91
C THR A 233 -8.19 -18.34 11.89
N GLU A 234 -7.23 -19.22 11.56
CA GLU A 234 -6.09 -19.61 12.41
C GLU A 234 -4.75 -19.13 11.83
N VAL A 235 -4.79 -18.33 10.76
CA VAL A 235 -3.58 -17.79 10.13
C VAL A 235 -2.91 -16.73 11.02
N SER A 236 -1.58 -16.57 10.87
CA SER A 236 -0.86 -15.53 11.60
C SER A 236 -1.27 -14.12 11.13
N ASP A 237 -1.09 -13.12 12.01
CA ASP A 237 -1.52 -11.73 11.75
C ASP A 237 -0.99 -11.16 10.44
N GLY A 238 0.25 -11.51 10.06
CA GLY A 238 0.84 -11.02 8.80
C GLY A 238 0.13 -11.57 7.57
N PHE A 239 -0.12 -12.86 7.50
CA PHE A 239 -0.91 -13.45 6.41
C PHE A 239 -2.36 -12.99 6.46
N ALA A 240 -2.87 -12.81 7.66
CA ALA A 240 -4.18 -12.28 7.94
C ALA A 240 -4.40 -10.92 7.27
N ALA A 241 -3.46 -9.99 7.43
CA ALA A 241 -3.53 -8.65 6.87
C ALA A 241 -3.55 -8.64 5.33
N VAL A 242 -2.76 -9.52 4.70
CA VAL A 242 -2.77 -9.67 3.22
C VAL A 242 -4.08 -10.28 2.74
N LEU A 243 -4.54 -11.34 3.42
CA LEU A 243 -5.79 -12.02 3.07
C LEU A 243 -7.01 -11.11 3.23
N ASP A 244 -7.01 -10.18 4.18
CA ASP A 244 -8.10 -9.22 4.35
C ASP A 244 -8.25 -8.34 3.12
N ILE A 245 -7.15 -7.80 2.59
CA ILE A 245 -7.15 -6.99 1.37
C ILE A 245 -7.57 -7.83 0.16
N VAL A 246 -6.92 -8.98 -0.04
CA VAL A 246 -7.16 -9.83 -1.22
C VAL A 246 -8.59 -10.36 -1.24
N ALA A 247 -9.07 -10.88 -0.11
CA ALA A 247 -10.42 -11.43 0.01
C ALA A 247 -11.50 -10.36 -0.23
N ASP A 248 -11.34 -9.16 0.34
CA ASP A 248 -12.28 -8.07 0.13
C ASP A 248 -12.29 -7.58 -1.32
N LEU A 249 -11.12 -7.45 -1.95
CA LEU A 249 -11.03 -7.07 -3.37
C LEU A 249 -11.66 -8.14 -4.27
N ILE A 250 -11.40 -9.43 -4.02
CA ILE A 250 -12.06 -10.51 -4.74
C ILE A 250 -13.57 -10.39 -4.63
N LEU A 251 -14.10 -10.15 -3.42
CA LEU A 251 -15.54 -10.01 -3.19
C LEU A 251 -16.12 -8.78 -3.91
N LYS A 252 -15.46 -7.63 -3.84
CA LYS A 252 -15.89 -6.40 -4.53
C LYS A 252 -15.87 -6.54 -6.05
N MET A 253 -15.04 -7.43 -6.58
CA MET A 253 -14.98 -7.72 -8.01
C MET A 253 -16.10 -8.65 -8.49
N GLN A 254 -16.81 -9.32 -7.60
CA GLN A 254 -17.92 -10.19 -7.99
C GLN A 254 -19.10 -9.38 -8.55
N ASP A 255 -19.84 -10.01 -9.44
CA ASP A 255 -21.05 -9.50 -10.08
C ASP A 255 -22.16 -10.56 -9.93
N ASN A 256 -23.40 -10.13 -9.89
CA ASN A 256 -24.51 -11.04 -9.69
C ASN A 256 -24.74 -12.02 -10.85
N ASN A 257 -24.14 -11.78 -12.01
CA ASN A 257 -24.48 -12.45 -13.28
C ASN A 257 -23.42 -13.38 -13.86
N SER A 258 -22.24 -13.54 -13.24
CA SER A 258 -21.23 -14.48 -13.72
C SER A 258 -20.66 -15.33 -12.59
N LEU A 259 -20.50 -16.62 -12.89
CA LEU A 259 -20.05 -17.63 -11.92
C LEU A 259 -18.57 -17.51 -11.58
N THR A 260 -17.79 -17.02 -12.52
CA THR A 260 -16.32 -16.89 -12.37
C THR A 260 -15.85 -15.57 -12.92
N ARG A 261 -14.91 -14.94 -12.21
CA ARG A 261 -14.44 -13.66 -12.67
C ARG A 261 -12.96 -13.50 -12.55
N ILE A 262 -12.46 -13.09 -13.63
CA ILE A 262 -11.18 -12.47 -13.81
C ILE A 262 -11.20 -11.17 -13.01
N TYR A 263 -10.17 -10.91 -12.20
CA TYR A 263 -9.99 -9.71 -11.36
C TYR A 263 -9.75 -8.45 -12.23
N GLN A 264 -10.74 -8.10 -13.08
CA GLN A 264 -10.58 -7.12 -14.16
C GLN A 264 -11.33 -5.81 -13.96
N LYS A 265 -12.12 -5.66 -12.89
CA LYS A 265 -12.76 -4.37 -12.65
C LYS A 265 -11.68 -3.31 -12.41
N GLU A 266 -11.95 -2.14 -12.95
CA GLU A 266 -11.15 -0.95 -12.70
C GLU A 266 -11.39 -0.42 -11.29
N GLY A 267 -10.42 0.29 -10.71
CA GLY A 267 -10.64 0.87 -9.39
C GLY A 267 -9.48 1.65 -8.81
N ILE A 268 -9.77 2.30 -7.69
CA ILE A 268 -8.81 3.00 -6.85
C ILE A 268 -8.81 2.35 -5.47
N VAL A 269 -7.64 1.93 -5.02
CA VAL A 269 -7.46 1.28 -3.72
C VAL A 269 -6.44 2.04 -2.89
N LEU A 270 -6.87 2.46 -1.71
CA LEU A 270 -6.03 3.10 -0.71
C LEU A 270 -5.61 2.08 0.34
N ILE A 271 -4.33 2.07 0.73
CA ILE A 271 -3.83 1.18 1.79
C ILE A 271 -2.91 1.99 2.70
N ASP A 272 -3.30 2.11 3.96
CA ASP A 272 -2.49 2.79 4.96
C ASP A 272 -1.56 1.80 5.64
N GLU A 273 -0.26 2.16 5.74
CA GLU A 273 0.81 1.35 6.34
C GLU A 273 0.74 -0.11 5.88
N ILE A 274 0.93 -0.33 4.57
CA ILE A 274 0.75 -1.66 3.96
C ILE A 274 1.60 -2.74 4.62
N GLU A 275 2.77 -2.38 5.14
CA GLU A 275 3.72 -3.28 5.82
C GLU A 275 3.27 -3.74 7.20
N THR A 276 2.26 -3.11 7.81
CA THR A 276 1.83 -3.43 9.17
C THR A 276 1.49 -4.90 9.32
N HIS A 277 2.09 -5.55 10.32
CA HIS A 277 2.05 -6.99 10.59
C HIS A 277 2.78 -7.89 9.58
N LEU A 278 3.34 -7.37 8.47
CA LEU A 278 4.02 -8.20 7.47
C LEU A 278 5.47 -8.51 7.87
N HIS A 279 5.86 -9.77 7.70
CA HIS A 279 7.28 -10.15 7.72
C HIS A 279 8.04 -9.50 6.56
N LEU A 280 9.33 -9.24 6.73
CA LEU A 280 10.17 -8.58 5.73
C LEU A 280 10.08 -9.22 4.33
N ALA A 281 10.02 -10.55 4.26
CA ALA A 281 9.87 -11.25 2.98
C ALA A 281 8.57 -10.90 2.26
N LEU A 282 7.44 -10.75 2.99
CA LEU A 282 6.16 -10.32 2.42
C LEU A 282 6.15 -8.85 2.03
N GLN A 283 6.84 -7.98 2.79
CA GLN A 283 6.92 -6.56 2.46
C GLN A 283 7.56 -6.31 1.08
N LYS A 284 8.52 -7.17 0.68
CA LYS A 284 9.17 -7.10 -0.64
C LYS A 284 8.25 -7.43 -1.81
N VAL A 285 7.25 -8.28 -1.60
CA VAL A 285 6.46 -8.87 -2.69
C VAL A 285 5.01 -8.42 -2.70
N ILE A 286 4.50 -7.81 -1.62
CA ILE A 286 3.08 -7.50 -1.47
C ILE A 286 2.56 -6.57 -2.57
N MET A 287 3.28 -5.48 -2.88
CA MET A 287 2.84 -4.55 -3.91
C MET A 287 2.92 -5.14 -5.32
N PRO A 288 4.04 -5.75 -5.77
CA PRO A 288 4.09 -6.49 -7.01
C PRO A 288 2.99 -7.54 -7.14
N LEU A 289 2.69 -8.26 -6.06
CA LEU A 289 1.63 -9.27 -6.03
C LEU A 289 0.25 -8.65 -6.26
N LEU A 290 -0.11 -7.61 -5.50
CA LEU A 290 -1.40 -6.92 -5.64
C LEU A 290 -1.57 -6.32 -7.04
N ALA A 291 -0.54 -5.66 -7.59
CA ALA A 291 -0.59 -5.08 -8.92
C ALA A 291 -0.69 -6.14 -10.03
N LYS A 292 -0.08 -7.33 -9.85
CA LYS A 292 -0.18 -8.45 -10.78
C LYS A 292 -1.57 -9.09 -10.74
N VAL A 293 -2.14 -9.29 -9.56
CA VAL A 293 -3.45 -9.93 -9.37
C VAL A 293 -4.59 -9.00 -9.79
N PHE A 294 -4.45 -7.71 -9.54
CA PHE A 294 -5.44 -6.68 -9.82
C PHE A 294 -4.89 -5.61 -10.79
N PRO A 295 -4.67 -5.96 -12.07
CA PRO A 295 -3.91 -5.12 -13.01
C PRO A 295 -4.62 -3.82 -13.40
N ASN A 296 -5.92 -3.70 -13.16
CA ASN A 296 -6.73 -2.51 -13.47
C ASN A 296 -7.01 -1.64 -12.23
N ILE A 297 -6.34 -1.90 -11.13
CA ILE A 297 -6.44 -1.10 -9.90
C ILE A 297 -5.29 -0.11 -9.82
N GLN A 298 -5.61 1.15 -9.58
CA GLN A 298 -4.64 2.15 -9.15
C GLN A 298 -4.49 2.08 -7.64
N PHE A 299 -3.30 1.74 -7.16
CA PHE A 299 -2.98 1.70 -5.73
C PHE A 299 -2.35 3.02 -5.30
N ILE A 300 -2.86 3.58 -4.19
CA ILE A 300 -2.27 4.71 -3.47
C ILE A 300 -2.02 4.22 -2.05
N ILE A 301 -0.77 4.08 -1.67
CA ILE A 301 -0.40 3.45 -0.40
C ILE A 301 0.50 4.35 0.43
N THR A 302 0.49 4.13 1.75
CA THR A 302 1.51 4.68 2.63
C THR A 302 2.41 3.57 3.17
N THR A 303 3.66 3.91 3.43
CA THR A 303 4.63 2.98 4.00
C THR A 303 5.76 3.69 4.76
N HIS A 304 6.30 2.98 5.75
CA HIS A 304 7.59 3.27 6.41
C HIS A 304 8.64 2.20 6.08
N SER A 305 8.31 1.24 5.22
CA SER A 305 9.21 0.14 4.90
C SER A 305 10.07 0.47 3.68
N PRO A 306 11.40 0.42 3.81
CA PRO A 306 12.29 0.52 2.66
C PRO A 306 12.08 -0.62 1.67
N PHE A 307 11.60 -1.79 2.14
CA PHE A 307 11.31 -2.94 1.29
C PHE A 307 10.08 -2.73 0.41
N VAL A 308 9.04 -2.07 0.91
CA VAL A 308 7.87 -1.69 0.12
C VAL A 308 8.22 -0.57 -0.85
N LEU A 309 8.96 0.45 -0.36
CA LEU A 309 9.32 1.63 -1.12
C LEU A 309 10.11 1.30 -2.40
N SER A 310 11.00 0.31 -2.34
CA SER A 310 11.81 -0.15 -3.49
C SER A 310 11.20 -1.34 -4.24
N SER A 311 9.99 -1.79 -3.89
CA SER A 311 9.44 -3.03 -4.46
C SER A 311 8.81 -2.87 -5.85
N MET A 312 8.49 -1.64 -6.27
CA MET A 312 7.74 -1.38 -7.51
C MET A 312 8.41 -0.35 -8.42
N PRO A 313 8.91 -0.77 -9.57
CA PRO A 313 9.53 0.15 -10.53
C PRO A 313 8.51 1.01 -11.30
N ASN A 314 7.21 0.68 -11.22
CA ASN A 314 6.13 1.39 -11.90
C ASN A 314 5.24 2.20 -10.94
N ALA A 315 5.79 2.64 -9.81
CA ALA A 315 5.12 3.51 -8.87
C ALA A 315 5.90 4.82 -8.71
N VAL A 316 5.17 5.92 -8.54
CA VAL A 316 5.76 7.17 -8.05
C VAL A 316 5.94 7.04 -6.55
N ALA A 317 7.16 7.24 -6.07
CA ALA A 317 7.45 7.38 -4.65
C ALA A 317 7.47 8.86 -4.27
N TYR A 318 6.77 9.24 -3.21
CA TYR A 318 6.65 10.62 -2.75
C TYR A 318 6.95 10.74 -1.25
N ASP A 319 7.92 11.58 -0.92
CA ASP A 319 8.21 11.93 0.48
C ASP A 319 7.31 13.09 0.91
N LEU A 320 6.38 12.80 1.82
CA LEU A 320 5.43 13.79 2.32
C LEU A 320 6.07 14.79 3.31
N GLU A 321 7.17 14.41 3.97
CA GLU A 321 7.89 15.31 4.88
C GLU A 321 8.64 16.39 4.11
N HIS A 322 9.41 16.00 3.09
CA HIS A 322 10.20 16.92 2.26
C HIS A 322 9.42 17.47 1.07
N ARG A 323 8.22 16.92 0.78
CA ARG A 323 7.32 17.29 -0.34
C ARG A 323 7.98 17.15 -1.70
N GLU A 324 8.65 16.04 -1.92
CA GLU A 324 9.38 15.77 -3.15
C GLU A 324 9.08 14.38 -3.70
N VAL A 325 9.17 14.26 -5.02
CA VAL A 325 9.16 12.97 -5.70
C VAL A 325 10.53 12.36 -5.53
N LEU A 326 10.57 11.11 -5.09
CA LEU A 326 11.78 10.34 -4.99
C LEU A 326 12.09 9.68 -6.34
N ASP A 327 13.34 9.69 -6.74
CA ASP A 327 13.81 8.99 -7.92
C ASP A 327 13.57 7.47 -7.78
N ASP A 328 13.77 6.72 -8.88
CA ASP A 328 13.63 5.27 -8.86
C ASP A 328 14.50 4.64 -7.78
N LEU A 329 13.83 4.13 -6.74
CA LEU A 329 14.48 3.56 -5.55
C LEU A 329 14.73 2.05 -5.68
N THR A 330 14.37 1.43 -6.81
CA THR A 330 14.50 -0.02 -7.00
C THR A 330 15.96 -0.49 -7.10
N GLU A 331 16.88 0.41 -7.47
CA GLU A 331 18.31 0.13 -7.56
C GLU A 331 19.08 0.35 -6.24
N TYR A 332 18.42 0.94 -5.24
CA TYR A 332 19.04 1.22 -3.95
C TYR A 332 19.03 0.00 -3.04
N SER A 333 20.09 -0.19 -2.26
CA SER A 333 20.08 -1.20 -1.20
C SER A 333 19.12 -0.80 -0.07
N TYR A 334 18.57 -1.78 0.64
CA TYR A 334 17.67 -1.50 1.76
C TYR A 334 18.32 -0.71 2.88
N GLU A 335 19.63 -0.94 3.11
CA GLU A 335 20.43 -0.21 4.06
C GLU A 335 20.56 1.26 3.67
N SER A 336 20.86 1.55 2.39
CA SER A 336 20.95 2.93 1.88
C SER A 336 19.61 3.66 1.99
N LEU A 337 18.47 2.98 1.76
CA LEU A 337 17.15 3.55 1.92
C LEU A 337 16.82 3.79 3.40
N ALA A 338 17.17 2.84 4.29
CA ALA A 338 16.95 2.97 5.72
C ALA A 338 17.74 4.16 6.30
N GLU A 339 18.99 4.34 5.89
CA GLU A 339 19.82 5.44 6.36
C GLU A 339 19.45 6.77 5.71
N GLY A 340 19.30 6.80 4.38
CA GLY A 340 19.08 8.02 3.61
C GLY A 340 17.71 8.64 3.82
N TYR A 341 16.65 7.83 3.81
CA TYR A 341 15.26 8.34 3.87
C TYR A 341 14.61 8.19 5.24
N PHE A 342 14.97 7.16 6.00
CA PHE A 342 14.35 6.94 7.33
C PHE A 342 15.24 7.42 8.48
N GLY A 343 16.50 7.80 8.21
CA GLY A 343 17.44 8.26 9.21
C GLY A 343 17.74 7.21 10.28
N VAL A 344 17.60 5.92 9.91
CA VAL A 344 17.87 4.79 10.80
C VAL A 344 19.28 4.30 10.51
N THR A 345 20.18 4.49 11.47
CA THR A 345 21.52 3.91 11.36
C THR A 345 21.43 2.39 11.38
N THR A 346 22.04 1.74 10.38
CA THR A 346 21.98 0.27 10.23
C THR A 346 22.81 -0.49 11.28
N PRO A 347 23.92 0.03 11.82
CA PRO A 347 24.58 -0.59 12.95
C PRO A 347 23.69 -0.53 14.21
N SER A 348 23.72 -1.55 15.04
CA SER A 348 23.02 -1.46 16.34
C SER A 348 23.63 -0.31 17.16
N SER A 349 22.79 0.42 17.88
CA SER A 349 23.24 1.52 18.77
C SER A 349 24.35 1.08 19.73
N TYR A 350 24.40 -0.20 20.10
CA TYR A 350 25.49 -0.77 20.89
C TYR A 350 26.82 -0.79 20.14
N VAL A 351 26.82 -1.21 18.87
CA VAL A 351 28.04 -1.27 18.04
C VAL A 351 28.55 0.15 17.73
N GLU A 352 27.64 1.09 17.46
CA GLU A 352 27.98 2.51 17.29
C GLU A 352 28.65 3.10 18.53
N LEU A 353 28.06 2.90 19.72
CA LEU A 353 28.64 3.37 20.99
C LEU A 353 30.02 2.75 21.25
N GLN A 354 30.22 1.48 20.94
CA GLN A 354 31.52 0.81 21.06
C GLN A 354 32.54 1.41 20.06
N PHE A 355 32.11 1.69 18.83
CA PHE A 355 32.97 2.27 17.81
C PHE A 355 33.33 3.72 18.12
N ASP A 356 32.39 4.51 18.61
CA ASP A 356 32.67 5.86 19.11
C ASP A 356 33.61 5.88 20.31
N SER A 357 33.47 4.92 21.21
CA SER A 357 34.39 4.71 22.33
C SER A 357 35.79 4.35 21.84
N PHE A 358 35.90 3.46 20.85
CA PHE A 358 37.13 3.13 20.19
C PHE A 358 37.80 4.38 19.58
N LYS A 359 37.05 5.18 18.80
CA LYS A 359 37.59 6.44 18.19
C LYS A 359 38.04 7.42 19.26
N LYS A 360 37.24 7.66 20.30
CA LYS A 360 37.59 8.57 21.41
C LYS A 360 38.87 8.17 22.11
N LEU A 361 39.04 6.88 22.40
CA LEU A 361 40.27 6.40 23.01
C LEU A 361 41.48 6.47 22.05
N LEU A 362 41.28 6.14 20.80
CA LEU A 362 42.35 6.18 19.81
C LEU A 362 42.89 7.61 19.60
N PHE A 363 42.04 8.63 19.63
CA PHE A 363 42.42 10.03 19.42
C PHE A 363 42.84 10.76 20.70
N LYS A 364 42.72 10.11 21.86
CA LYS A 364 43.21 10.68 23.12
C LYS A 364 44.72 10.78 23.13
N GLU A 365 45.29 11.93 23.56
CA GLU A 365 46.72 12.17 23.58
C GLU A 365 47.41 11.35 24.66
N ASP A 366 46.89 11.35 25.89
CA ASP A 366 47.45 10.61 27.03
C ASP A 366 46.53 9.48 27.43
N LEU A 367 46.93 8.21 27.20
CA LEU A 367 46.18 7.01 27.55
C LEU A 367 46.63 6.50 28.92
N THR A 368 45.69 6.32 29.82
CA THR A 368 45.90 5.56 31.07
C THR A 368 46.05 4.07 30.76
N ASP A 369 46.53 3.27 31.71
CA ASP A 369 46.61 1.80 31.55
C ASP A 369 45.24 1.16 31.38
N ALA A 370 44.20 1.73 31.99
CA ALA A 370 42.82 1.32 31.77
C ALA A 370 42.33 1.62 30.35
N ASP A 371 42.62 2.83 29.83
CA ASP A 371 42.33 3.24 28.45
C ASP A 371 42.98 2.29 27.42
N LYS A 372 44.24 1.92 27.66
CA LYS A 372 44.98 0.99 26.77
C LYS A 372 44.37 -0.39 26.76
N THR A 373 43.93 -0.87 27.92
CA THR A 373 43.30 -2.19 28.05
C THR A 373 41.98 -2.21 27.30
N GLU A 374 41.16 -1.18 27.47
CA GLU A 374 39.86 -1.07 26.81
C GLU A 374 40.03 -0.87 25.28
N LEU A 375 41.01 -0.06 24.84
CA LEU A 375 41.28 0.12 23.43
C LEU A 375 41.77 -1.18 22.76
N LYS A 376 42.54 -2.02 23.45
CA LYS A 376 42.91 -3.36 22.98
C LYS A 376 41.69 -4.28 22.85
N ARG A 377 40.81 -4.25 23.83
CA ARG A 377 39.58 -5.04 23.82
C ARG A 377 38.71 -4.67 22.62
N LEU A 378 38.41 -3.38 22.47
CA LEU A 378 37.58 -2.87 21.38
C LEU A 378 38.18 -3.18 20.00
N LYS A 379 39.50 -3.01 19.85
CA LYS A 379 40.21 -3.40 18.62
C LYS A 379 39.99 -4.87 18.28
N ALA A 380 40.19 -5.77 19.26
CA ALA A 380 40.03 -7.21 19.05
C ALA A 380 38.58 -7.60 18.70
N ASP A 381 37.62 -6.89 19.28
CA ASP A 381 36.19 -7.10 19.00
C ASP A 381 35.84 -6.70 17.54
N PHE A 382 36.34 -5.53 17.07
CA PHE A 382 36.13 -5.09 15.69
C PHE A 382 36.93 -5.89 14.65
N GLU A 383 38.13 -6.39 14.99
CA GLU A 383 38.90 -7.29 14.11
C GLU A 383 38.18 -8.62 13.85
N LYS A 384 37.38 -9.09 14.81
CA LYS A 384 36.60 -10.32 14.69
C LYS A 384 35.21 -10.11 14.08
N MET A 385 34.77 -8.85 13.96
CA MET A 385 33.44 -8.54 13.46
C MET A 385 33.31 -8.89 11.98
N ASN A 386 32.26 -9.64 11.64
CA ASN A 386 31.98 -10.01 10.28
C ASN A 386 31.50 -8.77 9.50
N GLU A 387 32.09 -8.52 8.35
CA GLU A 387 31.71 -7.43 7.44
C GLU A 387 30.23 -7.45 7.02
N VAL A 388 29.63 -8.64 6.96
CA VAL A 388 28.19 -8.81 6.65
C VAL A 388 27.29 -8.24 7.75
N VAL A 389 27.80 -8.17 9.01
CA VAL A 389 27.00 -7.68 10.15
C VAL A 389 26.93 -6.15 10.20
N SER A 390 28.01 -5.48 9.82
CA SER A 390 28.07 -4.01 9.80
C SER A 390 29.14 -3.53 8.81
N PRO A 391 28.84 -3.49 7.50
CA PRO A 391 29.79 -3.16 6.44
C PRO A 391 30.46 -1.81 6.64
N LEU A 392 29.67 -0.79 7.03
CA LEU A 392 30.15 0.59 7.20
C LEU A 392 31.15 0.70 8.34
N ILE A 393 30.82 0.19 9.53
CA ILE A 393 31.71 0.27 10.71
C ILE A 393 32.96 -0.55 10.50
N VAL A 394 32.86 -1.77 9.94
CA VAL A 394 34.03 -2.61 9.64
C VAL A 394 34.93 -1.96 8.59
N GLY A 395 34.33 -1.32 7.57
CA GLY A 395 35.07 -0.57 6.55
C GLY A 395 35.82 0.63 7.14
N GLU A 396 35.15 1.47 7.93
CA GLU A 396 35.72 2.62 8.61
C GLU A 396 36.81 2.19 9.62
N PHE A 397 36.54 1.12 10.41
CA PHE A 397 37.52 0.55 11.33
C PHE A 397 38.81 0.12 10.60
N ARG A 398 38.70 -0.58 9.45
CA ARG A 398 39.87 -0.99 8.67
C ARG A 398 40.68 0.20 8.16
N GLN A 399 40.04 1.26 7.68
CA GLN A 399 40.71 2.49 7.26
C GLN A 399 41.46 3.14 8.41
N ILE A 400 40.83 3.30 9.56
CA ILE A 400 41.41 3.85 10.77
C ILE A 400 42.56 2.96 11.26
N ALA A 401 42.39 1.64 11.26
CA ALA A 401 43.43 0.70 11.70
C ALA A 401 44.67 0.75 10.83
N ILE A 402 44.53 0.98 9.53
CA ILE A 402 45.66 1.20 8.61
C ILE A 402 46.32 2.55 8.91
N GLN A 403 45.55 3.63 9.01
CA GLN A 403 46.03 4.98 9.22
C GLN A 403 46.80 5.15 10.54
N TYR A 404 46.37 4.45 11.60
CA TYR A 404 46.94 4.53 12.95
C TYR A 404 47.66 3.24 13.38
N ALA A 405 48.19 2.48 12.40
CA ALA A 405 48.79 1.17 12.64
C ALA A 405 49.92 1.23 13.67
N ASP A 406 50.78 2.28 13.64
CA ASP A 406 51.88 2.42 14.59
C ASP A 406 51.41 2.68 16.02
N LYS A 407 50.36 3.48 16.21
CA LYS A 407 49.77 3.71 17.55
C LYS A 407 49.14 2.44 18.09
N LEU A 408 48.41 1.67 17.23
CA LEU A 408 47.75 0.43 17.58
C LEU A 408 48.68 -0.78 17.77
N LYS A 409 49.92 -0.73 17.28
CA LYS A 409 50.96 -1.74 17.54
C LYS A 409 51.70 -1.51 18.86
N ASN A 410 51.79 -0.25 19.29
CA ASN A 410 52.51 0.16 20.51
C ASN A 410 51.60 0.24 21.76
N LEU A 411 50.39 -0.27 21.67
CA LEU A 411 49.46 -0.44 22.78
C LEU A 411 49.84 -1.70 23.58
#